data_2f508846a5229ae99f989290b822369c
#
_entry.id   2f508846a5229ae99f989290b822369c
#
_cell.length_a   1.000
_cell.length_b   1.000
_cell.length_c   1.000
_cell.angle_alpha   90.00
_cell.angle_beta   90.00
_cell.angle_gamma   90.00
#
_symmetry.space_group_name_H-M   'P 1'
#
loop_
_entity.id
_entity.type
_entity.pdbx_description
1 polymer ?
#
loop_
_entity_poly.entity_id
_entity_poly.type
_entity_poly.pdbx_seq_one_letter_code
_entity_poly.pdbx_strand_id
1 'polypeptide(L)'
;QYDHLDILINNAAQTVRRPAGFYHHLMANEEQPIASLPKFAQELLQDHNSCLEELTQLTTTASPNQNMPVTWHGPEPGIGLRASAQLSQIPYSFDKALVAKEVFPEGELDADLQQVDLRNTNSWRLKLGEIETTEMIEVQLVNAVAPFVLCNRLAEVMKKNPTGQKHIINVTAMEGKFHRAFKESRHPHTNMAKAALNMLTHTAAGDLAKQGIFMNAVDTGWVTDEDPAALAKKKQEEQDFQPPLDIVDGAARVMDPLFDGINTGKHWAGKFLKDYFPIDW
;
A
#
# COMPACT_ATOMS: atom_id res chain seq x y z
N GLN A 1 -7.68 -17.96 -13.72
CA GLN A 1 -7.23 -17.34 -14.97
C GLN A 1 -5.73 -17.47 -15.17
N TYR A 2 -4.93 -17.18 -14.15
CA TYR A 2 -3.48 -17.40 -14.19
C TYR A 2 -3.14 -18.68 -13.45
N ASP A 3 -2.34 -19.51 -14.06
CA ASP A 3 -1.95 -20.83 -13.52
C ASP A 3 -0.74 -20.76 -12.59
N HIS A 4 0.03 -19.67 -12.64
CA HIS A 4 1.17 -19.42 -11.77
C HIS A 4 1.40 -17.92 -11.52
N LEU A 5 2.21 -17.62 -10.49
CA LEU A 5 2.68 -16.29 -10.14
C LEU A 5 4.16 -16.38 -9.77
N ASP A 6 4.98 -15.50 -10.32
CA ASP A 6 6.43 -15.50 -10.08
C ASP A 6 6.87 -14.40 -9.12
N ILE A 7 6.21 -13.24 -9.16
CA ILE A 7 6.61 -12.06 -8.39
C ILE A 7 5.39 -11.46 -7.72
N LEU A 8 5.48 -11.20 -6.41
CA LEU A 8 4.53 -10.42 -5.64
C LEU A 8 5.26 -9.27 -4.96
N ILE A 9 4.88 -8.03 -5.27
CA ILE A 9 5.42 -6.83 -4.62
C ILE A 9 4.29 -6.16 -3.84
N ASN A 10 4.37 -6.22 -2.52
CA ASN A 10 3.48 -5.53 -1.61
C ASN A 10 4.01 -4.09 -1.40
N ASN A 11 3.77 -3.23 -2.38
CA ASN A 11 4.19 -1.84 -2.38
C ASN A 11 3.12 -0.89 -1.84
N ALA A 12 1.84 -1.22 -2.02
CA ALA A 12 0.75 -0.36 -1.57
C ALA A 12 0.84 -0.13 -0.05
N ALA A 13 0.96 1.15 0.33
CA ALA A 13 1.10 1.55 1.73
C ALA A 13 0.42 2.89 1.96
N GLN A 14 -0.04 3.11 3.18
CA GLN A 14 -0.57 4.37 3.65
C GLN A 14 0.31 4.88 4.79
N THR A 15 1.09 5.91 4.52
CA THR A 15 1.93 6.59 5.53
C THR A 15 1.15 7.68 6.22
N VAL A 16 0.44 8.49 5.42
CA VAL A 16 -0.42 9.58 5.86
C VAL A 16 -1.82 9.35 5.31
N ARG A 17 -2.81 9.39 6.19
CA ARG A 17 -4.19 9.36 5.73
C ARG A 17 -4.52 10.67 5.01
N ARG A 18 -4.99 10.53 3.79
CA ARG A 18 -5.52 11.64 3.02
C ARG A 18 -7.05 11.66 3.16
N PRO A 19 -7.65 12.77 3.63
CA PRO A 19 -9.10 12.86 3.78
C PRO A 19 -9.83 12.86 2.44
N ALA A 20 -11.13 12.64 2.48
CA ALA A 20 -11.99 12.83 1.33
C ALA A 20 -11.78 14.21 0.72
N GLY A 21 -11.74 14.29 -0.59
CA GLY A 21 -11.41 15.51 -1.34
C GLY A 21 -9.97 15.58 -1.82
N PHE A 22 -9.00 14.97 -1.14
CA PHE A 22 -7.62 14.92 -1.63
C PHE A 22 -7.52 14.21 -3.00
N TYR A 23 -8.23 13.11 -3.17
CA TYR A 23 -8.25 12.33 -4.42
C TYR A 23 -9.39 12.72 -5.37
N HIS A 24 -10.12 13.78 -5.09
CA HIS A 24 -11.30 14.15 -5.87
C HIS A 24 -11.00 14.32 -7.37
N HIS A 25 -9.85 14.90 -7.68
CA HIS A 25 -9.39 15.12 -9.06
C HIS A 25 -9.14 13.81 -9.85
N LEU A 26 -8.97 12.67 -9.18
CA LEU A 26 -8.78 11.37 -9.82
C LEU A 26 -10.09 10.66 -10.12
N MET A 27 -11.21 11.05 -9.48
CA MET A 27 -12.49 10.33 -9.58
C MET A 27 -13.00 10.22 -11.02
N ALA A 28 -12.85 11.28 -11.82
CA ALA A 28 -13.26 11.27 -13.20
C ALA A 28 -12.53 10.20 -14.05
N ASN A 29 -11.28 9.91 -13.72
CA ASN A 29 -10.49 8.86 -14.37
C ASN A 29 -10.85 7.46 -13.83
N GLU A 30 -11.05 7.33 -12.52
CA GLU A 30 -11.41 6.07 -11.86
C GLU A 30 -12.81 5.57 -12.26
N GLU A 31 -13.72 6.48 -12.60
CA GLU A 31 -15.10 6.17 -13.01
C GLU A 31 -15.26 6.00 -14.52
N GLN A 32 -14.20 6.08 -15.32
CA GLN A 32 -14.29 5.91 -16.77
C GLN A 32 -14.77 4.49 -17.12
N PRO A 33 -15.68 4.36 -18.11
CA PRO A 33 -16.03 3.06 -18.64
C PRO A 33 -14.79 2.35 -19.22
N ILE A 34 -14.63 1.06 -18.91
CA ILE A 34 -13.48 0.27 -19.40
C ILE A 34 -13.33 0.35 -20.92
N ALA A 35 -14.44 0.42 -21.67
CA ALA A 35 -14.41 0.57 -23.11
C ALA A 35 -13.74 1.85 -23.62
N SER A 36 -13.63 2.89 -22.79
CA SER A 36 -12.94 4.14 -23.12
C SER A 36 -11.43 4.11 -22.84
N LEU A 37 -10.94 3.10 -22.14
CA LEU A 37 -9.54 2.96 -21.79
C LEU A 37 -8.70 2.43 -22.96
N PRO A 38 -7.36 2.59 -22.94
CA PRO A 38 -6.48 1.95 -23.91
C PRO A 38 -6.63 0.43 -23.91
N LYS A 39 -6.44 -0.23 -25.05
CA LYS A 39 -6.64 -1.68 -25.20
C LYS A 39 -5.91 -2.52 -24.15
N PHE A 40 -4.66 -2.20 -23.87
CA PHE A 40 -3.88 -2.93 -22.86
C PHE A 40 -4.51 -2.86 -21.47
N ALA A 41 -5.11 -1.72 -21.10
CA ALA A 41 -5.82 -1.56 -19.83
C ALA A 41 -7.15 -2.34 -19.84
N GLN A 42 -7.87 -2.34 -20.97
CA GLN A 42 -9.09 -3.15 -21.13
C GLN A 42 -8.80 -4.64 -20.94
N GLU A 43 -7.71 -5.15 -21.51
CA GLU A 43 -7.31 -6.56 -21.38
C GLU A 43 -7.00 -6.91 -19.91
N LEU A 44 -6.27 -6.05 -19.18
CA LEU A 44 -5.97 -6.25 -17.76
C LEU A 44 -7.22 -6.21 -16.86
N LEU A 45 -8.20 -5.38 -17.21
CA LEU A 45 -9.41 -5.19 -16.42
C LEU A 45 -10.55 -6.14 -16.81
N GLN A 46 -10.42 -6.89 -17.91
CA GLN A 46 -11.45 -7.84 -18.35
C GLN A 46 -11.79 -8.87 -17.28
N ASP A 47 -10.78 -9.40 -16.61
CA ASP A 47 -10.93 -10.40 -15.57
C ASP A 47 -11.59 -9.82 -14.32
N HIS A 48 -11.28 -8.58 -13.99
CA HIS A 48 -11.93 -7.85 -12.91
C HIS A 48 -13.44 -7.67 -13.22
N ASN A 49 -13.79 -7.31 -14.44
CA ASN A 49 -15.19 -7.21 -14.87
C ASN A 49 -15.95 -8.52 -14.76
N SER A 50 -15.36 -9.62 -15.25
CA SER A 50 -15.96 -10.94 -15.13
C SER A 50 -16.22 -11.30 -13.65
N CYS A 51 -15.27 -11.00 -12.79
CA CYS A 51 -15.43 -11.18 -11.34
C CYS A 51 -16.58 -10.35 -10.77
N LEU A 52 -16.73 -9.08 -11.18
CA LEU A 52 -17.83 -8.21 -10.77
C LEU A 52 -19.19 -8.73 -11.24
N GLU A 53 -19.27 -9.25 -12.47
CA GLU A 53 -20.47 -9.85 -13.04
C GLU A 53 -20.88 -11.12 -12.27
N GLU A 54 -19.93 -12.01 -11.98
CA GLU A 54 -20.17 -13.20 -11.17
C GLU A 54 -20.68 -12.87 -9.77
N LEU A 55 -20.05 -11.90 -9.09
CA LEU A 55 -20.50 -11.42 -7.78
C LEU A 55 -21.92 -10.84 -7.85
N THR A 56 -22.25 -10.14 -8.91
CA THR A 56 -23.59 -9.58 -9.11
C THR A 56 -24.62 -10.68 -9.29
N GLN A 57 -24.31 -11.73 -10.07
CA GLN A 57 -25.20 -12.88 -10.26
C GLN A 57 -25.41 -13.66 -8.94
N LEU A 58 -24.35 -13.89 -8.17
CA LEU A 58 -24.44 -14.56 -6.86
C LEU A 58 -25.34 -13.82 -5.89
N THR A 59 -25.34 -12.48 -5.93
CA THR A 59 -26.18 -11.66 -5.04
C THR A 59 -27.63 -11.59 -5.47
N THR A 60 -27.92 -11.73 -6.76
CA THR A 60 -29.31 -11.74 -7.26
C THR A 60 -30.00 -13.09 -7.15
N THR A 61 -29.22 -14.19 -7.10
CA THR A 61 -29.73 -15.55 -6.99
C THR A 61 -29.74 -16.12 -5.57
N ALA A 62 -29.09 -15.45 -4.61
CA ALA A 62 -29.07 -15.88 -3.23
C ALA A 62 -30.45 -15.72 -2.58
N SER A 63 -31.07 -16.86 -2.27
CA SER A 63 -32.28 -16.91 -1.44
C SER A 63 -31.96 -16.34 -0.04
N PRO A 64 -32.90 -15.64 0.63
CA PRO A 64 -32.65 -14.95 1.91
C PRO A 64 -32.17 -15.85 3.08
N ASN A 65 -32.13 -17.17 2.89
CA ASN A 65 -31.84 -18.16 3.94
C ASN A 65 -30.50 -18.90 3.78
N GLN A 66 -29.62 -18.53 2.87
CA GLN A 66 -28.28 -19.11 2.87
C GLN A 66 -27.34 -18.28 3.73
N ASN A 67 -26.68 -18.95 4.69
CA ASN A 67 -25.68 -18.44 5.63
C ASN A 67 -24.42 -17.88 4.91
N MET A 68 -24.60 -16.84 4.11
CA MET A 68 -23.47 -15.98 3.74
C MET A 68 -23.06 -15.20 4.99
N PRO A 69 -21.76 -15.07 5.27
CA PRO A 69 -21.34 -14.18 6.34
C PRO A 69 -21.95 -12.81 6.09
N VAL A 70 -22.86 -12.40 6.96
CA VAL A 70 -23.54 -11.10 6.85
C VAL A 70 -22.51 -10.05 7.17
N THR A 71 -21.94 -9.47 6.15
CA THR A 71 -20.91 -8.46 6.33
C THR A 71 -21.39 -7.06 5.94
N TRP A 72 -22.56 -6.94 5.30
CA TRP A 72 -23.08 -5.64 4.88
C TRP A 72 -24.59 -5.65 4.68
N HIS A 73 -25.30 -4.80 5.41
CA HIS A 73 -26.74 -4.53 5.23
C HIS A 73 -27.02 -3.31 4.33
N GLY A 74 -26.11 -2.94 3.45
CA GLY A 74 -26.33 -1.89 2.46
C GLY A 74 -27.20 -2.41 1.30
N PRO A 75 -27.75 -1.48 0.48
CA PRO A 75 -28.64 -1.82 -0.63
C PRO A 75 -27.99 -2.68 -1.70
N GLU A 76 -26.65 -2.74 -1.75
CA GLU A 76 -25.92 -3.51 -2.75
C GLU A 76 -24.73 -4.27 -2.15
N PRO A 77 -24.76 -5.60 -2.14
CA PRO A 77 -23.61 -6.42 -1.73
C PRO A 77 -22.38 -6.18 -2.63
N GLY A 78 -21.20 -6.22 -2.03
CA GLY A 78 -19.94 -6.07 -2.77
C GLY A 78 -19.57 -4.64 -3.18
N ILE A 79 -20.17 -3.63 -2.55
CA ILE A 79 -19.88 -2.22 -2.85
C ILE A 79 -18.39 -1.89 -2.76
N GLY A 80 -17.65 -2.53 -1.85
CA GLY A 80 -16.20 -2.34 -1.73
C GLY A 80 -15.42 -2.73 -2.97
N LEU A 81 -15.90 -3.70 -3.76
CA LEU A 81 -15.29 -4.09 -5.02
C LEU A 81 -15.79 -3.27 -6.19
N ARG A 82 -17.07 -2.84 -6.15
CA ARG A 82 -17.70 -2.11 -7.27
C ARG A 82 -17.47 -0.61 -7.24
N ALA A 83 -17.24 -0.06 -6.07
CA ALA A 83 -17.16 1.38 -5.85
C ALA A 83 -16.01 1.75 -4.90
N SER A 84 -14.86 1.07 -5.01
CA SER A 84 -13.72 1.30 -4.13
C SER A 84 -13.22 2.74 -4.16
N ALA A 85 -13.20 3.36 -5.35
CA ALA A 85 -12.84 4.75 -5.52
C ALA A 85 -13.82 5.68 -4.79
N GLN A 86 -15.13 5.46 -4.94
CA GLN A 86 -16.16 6.25 -4.24
C GLN A 86 -16.10 6.07 -2.73
N LEU A 87 -15.76 4.88 -2.23
CA LEU A 87 -15.58 4.64 -0.80
C LEU A 87 -14.44 5.47 -0.20
N SER A 88 -13.39 5.75 -0.97
CA SER A 88 -12.29 6.62 -0.55
C SER A 88 -12.73 8.07 -0.32
N GLN A 89 -13.87 8.48 -0.88
CA GLN A 89 -14.43 9.82 -0.77
C GLN A 89 -15.42 9.97 0.40
N ILE A 90 -15.66 8.91 1.19
CA ILE A 90 -16.49 9.01 2.40
C ILE A 90 -15.69 9.71 3.51
N PRO A 91 -16.12 10.91 3.96
CA PRO A 91 -15.39 11.63 5.00
C PRO A 91 -15.60 10.98 6.37
N TYR A 92 -14.56 10.92 7.17
CA TYR A 92 -14.69 10.63 8.59
C TYR A 92 -15.30 11.85 9.32
N SER A 93 -15.73 11.64 10.56
CA SER A 93 -16.42 12.70 11.31
C SER A 93 -15.60 13.98 11.49
N PHE A 94 -14.29 13.85 11.63
CA PHE A 94 -13.37 14.99 11.78
C PHE A 94 -13.01 15.67 10.45
N ASP A 95 -13.16 14.99 9.31
CA ASP A 95 -12.93 15.59 7.99
C ASP A 95 -14.02 16.60 7.60
N LYS A 96 -15.18 16.54 8.24
CA LYS A 96 -16.33 17.42 7.94
C LYS A 96 -16.04 18.90 8.16
N ALA A 97 -15.06 19.21 8.99
CA ALA A 97 -14.63 20.58 9.25
C ALA A 97 -13.67 21.13 8.18
N LEU A 98 -13.14 20.26 7.29
CA LEU A 98 -12.20 20.65 6.26
C LEU A 98 -12.94 21.18 5.02
N VAL A 99 -12.57 22.37 4.58
CA VAL A 99 -12.98 22.88 3.27
C VAL A 99 -11.97 22.35 2.23
N ALA A 100 -12.31 21.23 1.61
CA ALA A 100 -11.37 20.49 0.74
C ALA A 100 -10.69 21.36 -0.33
N LYS A 101 -11.43 22.29 -0.95
CA LYS A 101 -10.87 23.19 -1.97
C LYS A 101 -9.84 24.18 -1.43
N GLU A 102 -9.88 24.50 -0.15
CA GLU A 102 -8.90 25.41 0.48
C GLU A 102 -7.62 24.70 0.88
N VAL A 103 -7.73 23.43 1.29
CA VAL A 103 -6.58 22.65 1.75
C VAL A 103 -5.96 21.75 0.68
N PHE A 104 -6.70 21.46 -0.39
CA PHE A 104 -6.27 20.68 -1.55
C PHE A 104 -6.60 21.43 -2.82
N PRO A 105 -5.80 22.45 -3.20
CA PRO A 105 -6.07 23.27 -4.37
C PRO A 105 -5.97 22.42 -5.65
N GLU A 106 -7.06 22.42 -6.42
CA GLU A 106 -7.18 21.60 -7.63
C GLU A 106 -6.10 21.96 -8.67
N GLY A 107 -5.41 20.94 -9.16
CA GLY A 107 -4.37 21.08 -10.17
C GLY A 107 -3.01 21.52 -9.65
N GLU A 108 -2.85 21.79 -8.35
CA GLU A 108 -1.55 22.04 -7.74
C GLU A 108 -0.93 20.71 -7.27
N LEU A 109 0.22 20.38 -7.85
CA LEU A 109 0.99 19.17 -7.52
C LEU A 109 2.33 19.56 -6.92
N ASP A 110 2.83 18.73 -6.02
CA ASP A 110 4.18 18.84 -5.48
C ASP A 110 5.24 18.28 -6.46
N ALA A 111 6.50 18.25 -6.04
CA ALA A 111 7.61 17.75 -6.85
C ALA A 111 7.47 16.26 -7.21
N ASP A 112 6.73 15.50 -6.38
CA ASP A 112 6.46 14.06 -6.56
C ASP A 112 5.15 13.81 -7.33
N LEU A 113 4.58 14.86 -7.93
CA LEU A 113 3.32 14.83 -8.68
C LEU A 113 2.10 14.43 -7.83
N GLN A 114 2.16 14.64 -6.52
CA GLN A 114 1.04 14.45 -5.63
C GLN A 114 0.28 15.75 -5.41
N GLN A 115 -1.02 15.64 -5.13
CA GLN A 115 -1.85 16.78 -4.76
C GLN A 115 -1.25 17.51 -3.55
N VAL A 116 -1.06 18.82 -3.65
CA VAL A 116 -0.57 19.66 -2.55
C VAL A 116 -1.53 19.57 -1.35
N ASP A 117 -0.95 19.41 -0.16
CA ASP A 117 -1.66 19.33 1.12
C ASP A 117 -1.32 20.57 1.96
N LEU A 118 -2.23 21.53 2.01
CA LEU A 118 -2.06 22.81 2.75
C LEU A 118 -2.55 22.72 4.22
N ARG A 119 -2.88 21.54 4.72
CA ARG A 119 -3.22 21.39 6.14
C ARG A 119 -2.04 21.78 7.03
N ASN A 120 -2.33 22.24 8.23
CA ASN A 120 -1.28 22.60 9.21
C ASN A 120 -0.61 21.37 9.84
N THR A 121 -1.28 20.22 9.83
CA THR A 121 -0.79 18.97 10.36
C THR A 121 -1.42 17.79 9.62
N ASN A 122 -0.75 16.65 9.69
CA ASN A 122 -1.27 15.37 9.19
C ASN A 122 -0.84 14.24 10.13
N SER A 123 -1.25 13.02 9.86
CA SER A 123 -0.98 11.85 10.71
C SER A 123 0.51 11.51 10.87
N TRP A 124 1.38 11.97 9.99
CA TRP A 124 2.83 11.84 10.15
C TRP A 124 3.37 12.59 11.37
N ARG A 125 2.66 13.65 11.79
CA ARG A 125 3.03 14.50 12.94
C ARG A 125 2.38 14.07 14.24
N LEU A 126 1.31 13.29 14.20
CA LEU A 126 0.49 12.95 15.34
C LEU A 126 1.18 11.95 16.29
N LYS A 127 0.93 12.12 17.58
CA LYS A 127 1.42 11.27 18.66
C LYS A 127 0.33 10.35 19.19
N LEU A 128 0.69 9.44 20.08
CA LEU A 128 -0.29 8.64 20.82
C LEU A 128 -1.26 9.53 21.57
N GLY A 129 -2.57 9.27 21.41
CA GLY A 129 -3.66 10.09 21.95
C GLY A 129 -4.23 11.10 20.96
N GLU A 130 -3.55 11.36 19.83
CA GLU A 130 -3.99 12.30 18.79
C GLU A 130 -4.49 11.59 17.53
N ILE A 131 -4.25 10.27 17.42
CA ILE A 131 -4.58 9.47 16.25
C ILE A 131 -5.97 8.87 16.41
N GLU A 132 -6.82 9.10 15.42
CA GLU A 132 -8.15 8.51 15.37
C GLU A 132 -8.09 6.99 15.21
N THR A 133 -8.97 6.28 15.93
CA THR A 133 -9.02 4.81 15.88
C THR A 133 -9.30 4.29 14.47
N THR A 134 -10.13 4.98 13.70
CA THR A 134 -10.46 4.63 12.32
C THR A 134 -9.23 4.70 11.41
N GLU A 135 -8.41 5.72 11.56
CA GLU A 135 -7.14 5.84 10.84
C GLU A 135 -6.16 4.74 11.21
N MET A 136 -6.04 4.45 12.51
CA MET A 136 -5.18 3.35 12.99
C MET A 136 -5.59 2.02 12.34
N ILE A 137 -6.89 1.70 12.30
CA ILE A 137 -7.40 0.46 11.68
C ILE A 137 -7.11 0.46 10.18
N GLU A 138 -7.35 1.56 9.48
CA GLU A 138 -7.11 1.69 8.05
C GLU A 138 -5.63 1.48 7.71
N VAL A 139 -4.72 2.09 8.45
CA VAL A 139 -3.27 1.91 8.27
C VAL A 139 -2.86 0.46 8.49
N GLN A 140 -3.40 -0.23 9.50
CA GLN A 140 -3.14 -1.65 9.71
C GLN A 140 -3.68 -2.51 8.56
N LEU A 141 -4.89 -2.22 8.07
CA LEU A 141 -5.50 -2.95 6.96
C LEU A 141 -4.65 -2.84 5.69
N VAL A 142 -4.22 -1.63 5.33
CA VAL A 142 -3.44 -1.39 4.11
C VAL A 142 -2.02 -1.93 4.23
N ASN A 143 -1.32 -1.63 5.34
CA ASN A 143 0.12 -1.86 5.42
C ASN A 143 0.52 -3.23 5.97
N ALA A 144 -0.38 -3.93 6.66
CA ALA A 144 -0.06 -5.22 7.29
C ALA A 144 -1.06 -6.33 6.90
N VAL A 145 -2.36 -6.09 7.03
CA VAL A 145 -3.37 -7.13 6.80
C VAL A 145 -3.48 -7.47 5.32
N ALA A 146 -3.51 -6.49 4.41
CA ALA A 146 -3.58 -6.74 2.97
C ALA A 146 -2.36 -7.52 2.46
N PRO A 147 -1.10 -7.15 2.77
CA PRO A 147 0.07 -7.97 2.45
C PRO A 147 -0.01 -9.39 3.02
N PHE A 148 -0.46 -9.55 4.26
CA PHE A 148 -0.66 -10.88 4.85
C PHE A 148 -1.65 -11.72 4.03
N VAL A 149 -2.82 -11.15 3.70
CA VAL A 149 -3.86 -11.85 2.93
C VAL A 149 -3.34 -12.23 1.54
N LEU A 150 -2.66 -11.31 0.85
CA LEU A 150 -2.09 -11.55 -0.47
C LEU A 150 -1.02 -12.66 -0.41
N CYS A 151 -0.07 -12.57 0.52
CA CYS A 151 0.93 -13.61 0.70
C CYS A 151 0.30 -14.98 1.02
N ASN A 152 -0.68 -15.00 1.95
CA ASN A 152 -1.33 -16.23 2.38
C ASN A 152 -2.14 -16.91 1.25
N ARG A 153 -2.79 -16.13 0.38
CA ARG A 153 -3.60 -16.67 -0.72
C ARG A 153 -2.78 -16.96 -1.97
N LEU A 154 -1.81 -16.14 -2.29
CA LEU A 154 -1.05 -16.25 -3.53
C LEU A 154 0.16 -17.18 -3.41
N ALA A 155 0.64 -17.49 -2.22
CA ALA A 155 1.72 -18.45 -2.03
C ALA A 155 1.40 -19.82 -2.68
N GLU A 156 0.16 -20.30 -2.60
CA GLU A 156 -0.24 -21.55 -3.25
C GLU A 156 -0.21 -21.47 -4.77
N VAL A 157 -0.51 -20.30 -5.34
CA VAL A 157 -0.38 -20.05 -6.79
C VAL A 157 1.09 -20.02 -7.20
N MET A 158 1.95 -19.42 -6.37
CA MET A 158 3.39 -19.37 -6.60
C MET A 158 4.05 -20.77 -6.56
N LYS A 159 3.51 -21.71 -5.78
CA LYS A 159 4.03 -23.09 -5.69
C LYS A 159 3.74 -23.93 -6.94
N LYS A 160 2.73 -23.60 -7.74
CA LYS A 160 2.26 -24.45 -8.86
C LYS A 160 3.30 -24.64 -9.97
N ASN A 161 4.17 -23.66 -10.19
CA ASN A 161 5.25 -23.75 -11.17
C ASN A 161 6.60 -23.49 -10.48
N PRO A 162 7.29 -24.50 -9.96
CA PRO A 162 8.48 -24.34 -9.13
C PRO A 162 9.71 -24.00 -10.00
N THR A 163 9.89 -22.73 -10.35
CA THR A 163 11.07 -22.24 -11.07
C THR A 163 12.32 -22.13 -10.19
N GLY A 164 12.14 -22.07 -8.86
CA GLY A 164 13.20 -21.77 -7.91
C GLY A 164 13.66 -20.31 -7.93
N GLN A 165 12.90 -19.43 -8.57
CA GLN A 165 13.25 -18.00 -8.75
C GLN A 165 12.06 -17.09 -8.47
N LYS A 166 11.20 -17.46 -7.53
CA LYS A 166 10.01 -16.68 -7.19
C LYS A 166 10.27 -15.74 -6.02
N HIS A 167 9.71 -14.55 -6.09
CA HIS A 167 10.00 -13.49 -5.13
C HIS A 167 8.74 -12.87 -4.54
N ILE A 168 8.77 -12.63 -3.23
CA ILE A 168 7.83 -11.77 -2.51
C ILE A 168 8.63 -10.63 -1.91
N ILE A 169 8.29 -9.40 -2.30
CA ILE A 169 8.92 -8.20 -1.77
C ILE A 169 7.89 -7.42 -0.96
N ASN A 170 8.13 -7.29 0.33
CA ASN A 170 7.34 -6.47 1.24
C ASN A 170 8.02 -5.12 1.40
N VAL A 171 7.43 -4.07 0.82
CA VAL A 171 7.97 -2.72 0.94
C VAL A 171 7.67 -2.18 2.33
N THR A 172 8.71 -2.06 3.11
CA THR A 172 8.70 -1.62 4.51
C THR A 172 9.41 -0.29 4.69
N ALA A 173 9.79 0.02 5.92
CA ALA A 173 10.53 1.21 6.27
C ALA A 173 11.26 1.03 7.60
N MET A 174 12.27 1.85 7.85
CA MET A 174 13.00 1.92 9.12
C MET A 174 12.06 2.21 10.32
N GLU A 175 10.88 2.75 10.06
CA GLU A 175 9.80 2.98 11.02
C GLU A 175 9.35 1.68 11.70
N GLY A 176 9.41 0.55 11.02
CA GLY A 176 9.10 -0.77 11.56
C GLY A 176 10.22 -1.43 12.36
N LYS A 177 11.41 -0.83 12.43
CA LYS A 177 12.55 -1.39 13.14
C LYS A 177 12.52 -1.01 14.62
N PHE A 178 12.68 -2.00 15.50
CA PHE A 178 12.77 -1.75 16.95
C PHE A 178 14.10 -1.13 17.34
N HIS A 179 15.19 -1.69 16.85
CA HIS A 179 16.53 -1.23 17.19
C HIS A 179 16.97 -0.07 16.27
N ARG A 180 16.71 1.15 16.74
CA ARG A 180 17.19 2.39 16.12
C ARG A 180 17.86 3.25 17.20
N ALA A 181 18.92 3.98 16.81
CA ALA A 181 19.60 4.92 17.70
C ALA A 181 18.66 6.03 18.20
N PHE A 182 17.70 6.43 17.37
CA PHE A 182 16.67 7.42 17.72
C PHE A 182 15.34 7.02 17.10
N LYS A 183 14.27 7.06 17.90
CA LYS A 183 12.90 6.83 17.45
C LYS A 183 12.01 7.93 18.02
N GLU A 184 11.39 8.68 17.11
CA GLU A 184 10.50 9.76 17.48
C GLU A 184 9.17 9.22 18.06
N SER A 185 8.47 10.09 18.83
CA SER A 185 7.17 9.76 19.43
C SER A 185 5.98 9.89 18.47
N ARG A 186 6.27 10.26 17.21
CA ARG A 186 5.24 10.50 16.17
C ARG A 186 4.84 9.21 15.46
N HIS A 187 3.68 9.25 14.80
CA HIS A 187 3.10 8.20 13.91
C HIS A 187 3.24 6.76 14.43
N PRO A 188 2.88 6.47 15.71
CA PRO A 188 3.05 5.14 16.27
C PRO A 188 2.26 4.05 15.53
N HIS A 189 1.11 4.38 14.96
CA HIS A 189 0.28 3.48 14.18
C HIS A 189 0.95 2.99 12.89
N THR A 190 1.67 3.87 12.18
CA THR A 190 2.48 3.52 11.01
C THR A 190 3.68 2.66 11.41
N ASN A 191 4.38 3.02 12.49
CA ASN A 191 5.47 2.23 13.04
C ASN A 191 5.01 0.80 13.38
N MET A 192 3.85 0.64 14.01
CA MET A 192 3.24 -0.66 14.33
C MET A 192 2.98 -1.48 13.07
N ALA A 193 2.40 -0.88 12.04
CA ALA A 193 2.06 -1.57 10.81
C ALA A 193 3.31 -2.07 10.06
N LYS A 194 4.35 -1.24 9.98
CA LYS A 194 5.62 -1.65 9.36
C LYS A 194 6.36 -2.70 10.19
N ALA A 195 6.27 -2.65 11.52
CA ALA A 195 6.80 -3.71 12.38
C ALA A 195 6.05 -5.04 12.17
N ALA A 196 4.72 -5.00 12.01
CA ALA A 196 3.93 -6.20 11.69
C ALA A 196 4.32 -6.79 10.33
N LEU A 197 4.54 -5.96 9.30
CA LEU A 197 4.99 -6.40 7.99
C LEU A 197 6.40 -7.00 8.03
N ASN A 198 7.31 -6.43 8.81
CA ASN A 198 8.63 -6.96 9.06
C ASN A 198 8.56 -8.34 9.72
N MET A 199 7.69 -8.49 10.74
CA MET A 199 7.50 -9.75 11.45
C MET A 199 6.89 -10.83 10.54
N LEU A 200 5.94 -10.48 9.66
CA LEU A 200 5.43 -11.40 8.64
C LEU A 200 6.57 -11.95 7.78
N THR A 201 7.43 -11.07 7.27
CA THR A 201 8.58 -11.46 6.46
C THR A 201 9.52 -12.37 7.22
N HIS A 202 9.93 -11.95 8.41
CA HIS A 202 10.88 -12.69 9.24
C HIS A 202 10.35 -14.08 9.62
N THR A 203 9.06 -14.21 9.88
CA THR A 203 8.41 -15.47 10.26
C THR A 203 8.24 -16.43 9.09
N ALA A 204 7.78 -15.94 7.92
CA ALA A 204 7.34 -16.81 6.83
C ALA A 204 8.45 -17.17 5.84
N ALA A 205 9.47 -16.34 5.69
CA ALA A 205 10.45 -16.44 4.61
C ALA A 205 11.22 -17.77 4.61
N GLY A 206 11.60 -18.29 5.78
CA GLY A 206 12.41 -19.49 5.89
C GLY A 206 11.72 -20.75 5.35
N ASP A 207 10.40 -20.85 5.52
CA ASP A 207 9.64 -21.97 5.00
C ASP A 207 9.32 -21.83 3.50
N LEU A 208 9.02 -20.61 3.06
CA LEU A 208 8.82 -20.31 1.65
C LEU A 208 10.09 -20.54 0.81
N ALA A 209 11.27 -20.21 1.35
CA ALA A 209 12.55 -20.42 0.67
C ALA A 209 12.81 -21.89 0.34
N LYS A 210 12.40 -22.83 1.19
CA LYS A 210 12.48 -24.29 0.92
C LYS A 210 11.66 -24.69 -0.31
N GLN A 211 10.72 -23.84 -0.71
CA GLN A 211 9.84 -24.05 -1.85
C GLN A 211 10.22 -23.19 -3.05
N GLY A 212 11.41 -22.55 -3.01
CA GLY A 212 11.91 -21.68 -4.07
C GLY A 212 11.22 -20.33 -4.17
N ILE A 213 10.61 -19.87 -3.07
CA ILE A 213 9.93 -18.57 -2.97
C ILE A 213 10.70 -17.71 -1.96
N PHE A 214 11.33 -16.65 -2.40
CA PHE A 214 12.24 -15.82 -1.61
C PHE A 214 11.53 -14.55 -1.16
N MET A 215 11.16 -14.50 0.11
CA MET A 215 10.48 -13.34 0.71
C MET A 215 11.47 -12.45 1.45
N ASN A 216 11.45 -11.15 1.15
CA ASN A 216 12.27 -10.14 1.83
C ASN A 216 11.45 -8.88 2.12
N ALA A 217 11.90 -8.11 3.12
CA ALA A 217 11.42 -6.77 3.42
C ALA A 217 12.43 -5.74 2.91
N VAL A 218 11.97 -4.70 2.22
CA VAL A 218 12.83 -3.69 1.61
C VAL A 218 12.43 -2.30 2.08
N ASP A 219 13.38 -1.55 2.62
CA ASP A 219 13.27 -0.12 2.87
C ASP A 219 13.71 0.64 1.62
N THR A 220 12.83 1.46 1.06
CA THR A 220 13.10 2.25 -0.15
C THR A 220 14.06 3.41 0.10
N GLY A 221 14.30 3.75 1.36
CA GLY A 221 14.95 4.98 1.75
C GLY A 221 13.99 6.18 1.71
N TRP A 222 14.53 7.37 1.86
CA TRP A 222 13.72 8.59 1.93
C TRP A 222 13.50 9.17 0.53
N VAL A 223 12.34 8.86 -0.04
CA VAL A 223 11.94 9.24 -1.41
C VAL A 223 11.05 10.49 -1.40
N THR A 224 10.12 10.59 -0.43
CA THR A 224 9.15 11.69 -0.33
C THR A 224 9.16 12.35 1.04
N ASP A 225 8.78 13.61 1.12
CA ASP A 225 8.54 14.30 2.39
C ASP A 225 7.05 14.19 2.76
N GLU A 226 6.76 13.47 3.84
CA GLU A 226 5.39 13.22 4.29
C GLU A 226 4.80 14.39 5.12
N ASP A 227 5.57 15.41 5.42
CA ASP A 227 5.07 16.60 6.12
C ASP A 227 4.13 17.43 5.22
N PRO A 228 3.17 18.17 5.81
CA PRO A 228 2.35 19.13 5.07
C PRO A 228 3.20 20.13 4.28
N ALA A 229 2.70 20.60 3.13
CA ALA A 229 3.45 21.42 2.17
C ALA A 229 4.14 22.66 2.79
N ALA A 230 3.49 23.33 3.73
CA ALA A 230 4.08 24.48 4.42
C ALA A 230 5.31 24.12 5.28
N LEU A 231 5.29 22.94 5.91
CA LEU A 231 6.42 22.47 6.72
C LEU A 231 7.53 21.90 5.82
N ALA A 232 7.20 21.21 4.76
CA ALA A 232 8.16 20.72 3.78
C ALA A 232 8.92 21.89 3.15
N LYS A 233 8.20 22.91 2.72
CA LYS A 233 8.78 24.15 2.17
C LYS A 233 9.70 24.85 3.18
N LYS A 234 9.28 24.97 4.43
CA LYS A 234 10.09 25.57 5.49
C LYS A 234 11.41 24.81 5.70
N LYS A 235 11.36 23.46 5.71
CA LYS A 235 12.59 22.64 5.82
C LYS A 235 13.51 22.86 4.63
N GLN A 236 12.95 22.98 3.43
CA GLN A 236 13.73 23.27 2.23
C GLN A 236 14.40 24.66 2.30
N GLU A 237 13.67 25.69 2.71
CA GLU A 237 14.19 27.07 2.76
C GLU A 237 15.19 27.29 3.90
N GLU A 238 14.94 26.72 5.09
CA GLU A 238 15.75 26.98 6.28
C GLU A 238 16.90 25.96 6.48
N GLN A 239 16.79 24.75 5.92
CA GLN A 239 17.72 23.65 6.18
C GLN A 239 18.31 23.08 4.90
N ASP A 240 17.95 23.62 3.72
CA ASP A 240 18.31 23.08 2.40
C ASP A 240 17.99 21.59 2.28
N PHE A 241 16.89 21.18 2.95
CA PHE A 241 16.50 19.78 3.03
C PHE A 241 15.58 19.40 1.87
N GLN A 242 15.97 18.34 1.16
CA GLN A 242 15.13 17.62 0.20
C GLN A 242 15.31 16.13 0.43
N PRO A 243 14.28 15.31 0.13
CA PRO A 243 14.48 13.86 0.10
C PRO A 243 15.68 13.52 -0.80
N PRO A 244 16.62 12.68 -0.32
CA PRO A 244 17.86 12.42 -1.06
C PRO A 244 17.69 11.47 -2.24
N LEU A 245 16.52 10.84 -2.38
CA LEU A 245 16.21 9.81 -3.36
C LEU A 245 14.96 10.20 -4.14
N ASP A 246 14.86 9.71 -5.37
CA ASP A 246 13.68 9.83 -6.21
C ASP A 246 12.89 8.50 -6.31
N ILE A 247 11.82 8.52 -7.11
CA ILE A 247 10.96 7.35 -7.32
C ILE A 247 11.70 6.20 -8.03
N VAL A 248 12.70 6.51 -8.86
CA VAL A 248 13.53 5.51 -9.56
C VAL A 248 14.46 4.83 -8.58
N ASP A 249 15.07 5.61 -7.68
CA ASP A 249 15.90 5.10 -6.59
C ASP A 249 15.14 4.15 -5.66
N GLY A 250 13.91 4.52 -5.30
CA GLY A 250 13.02 3.70 -4.50
C GLY A 250 12.68 2.38 -5.21
N ALA A 251 12.28 2.46 -6.48
CA ALA A 251 11.95 1.30 -7.29
C ALA A 251 13.16 0.37 -7.49
N ALA A 252 14.35 0.94 -7.72
CA ALA A 252 15.58 0.17 -7.87
C ALA A 252 15.88 -0.68 -6.61
N ARG A 253 15.71 -0.11 -5.41
CA ARG A 253 15.89 -0.85 -4.15
C ARG A 253 14.88 -1.98 -3.98
N VAL A 254 13.63 -1.75 -4.36
CA VAL A 254 12.57 -2.77 -4.30
C VAL A 254 12.87 -3.94 -5.24
N MET A 255 13.37 -3.66 -6.44
CA MET A 255 13.65 -4.67 -7.47
C MET A 255 15.00 -5.37 -7.29
N ASP A 256 15.94 -4.79 -6.55
CA ASP A 256 17.29 -5.30 -6.39
C ASP A 256 17.37 -6.78 -5.94
N PRO A 257 16.69 -7.22 -4.86
CA PRO A 257 16.80 -8.61 -4.41
C PRO A 257 16.27 -9.61 -5.43
N LEU A 258 15.39 -9.19 -6.31
CA LEU A 258 14.90 -10.00 -7.42
C LEU A 258 15.96 -10.11 -8.52
N PHE A 259 16.51 -9.00 -8.98
CA PHE A 259 17.50 -8.98 -10.05
C PHE A 259 18.82 -9.61 -9.61
N ASP A 260 19.28 -9.31 -8.38
CA ASP A 260 20.48 -9.95 -7.82
C ASP A 260 20.32 -11.46 -7.75
N GLY A 261 19.18 -11.93 -7.23
CA GLY A 261 18.88 -13.35 -7.13
C GLY A 261 18.87 -14.06 -8.49
N ILE A 262 18.18 -13.48 -9.49
CA ILE A 262 18.11 -14.07 -10.85
C ILE A 262 19.47 -14.05 -11.53
N ASN A 263 20.21 -12.95 -11.43
CA ASN A 263 21.49 -12.80 -12.13
C ASN A 263 22.62 -13.61 -11.51
N THR A 264 22.61 -13.79 -10.20
CA THR A 264 23.70 -14.46 -9.47
C THR A 264 23.39 -15.90 -9.08
N GLY A 265 22.12 -16.31 -9.10
CA GLY A 265 21.64 -17.57 -8.55
C GLY A 265 21.68 -17.62 -7.01
N LYS A 266 21.95 -16.50 -6.33
CA LYS A 266 22.02 -16.40 -4.88
C LYS A 266 20.90 -15.51 -4.38
N HIS A 267 19.87 -16.12 -3.83
CA HIS A 267 18.68 -15.40 -3.39
C HIS A 267 18.73 -15.03 -1.92
N TRP A 268 18.46 -13.77 -1.61
CA TRP A 268 18.16 -13.34 -0.26
C TRP A 268 16.80 -13.90 0.19
N ALA A 269 16.72 -14.38 1.42
CA ALA A 269 15.47 -14.84 2.04
C ALA A 269 15.41 -14.43 3.51
N GLY A 270 14.31 -13.87 3.95
CA GLY A 270 14.10 -13.47 5.34
C GLY A 270 15.00 -12.31 5.76
N LYS A 271 15.33 -11.40 4.84
CA LYS A 271 16.18 -10.26 5.12
C LYS A 271 15.37 -8.97 5.16
N PHE A 272 15.81 -8.06 6.03
CA PHE A 272 15.49 -6.66 5.93
C PHE A 272 16.61 -5.97 5.14
N LEU A 273 16.28 -5.48 3.96
CA LEU A 273 17.21 -4.87 3.02
C LEU A 273 17.10 -3.36 3.06
N LYS A 274 18.21 -2.67 3.19
CA LYS A 274 18.35 -1.23 3.10
C LYS A 274 19.58 -0.87 2.29
N ASP A 275 19.41 0.06 1.36
CA ASP A 275 20.48 0.51 0.47
C ASP A 275 21.24 -0.67 -0.15
N TYR A 276 20.49 -1.65 -0.65
CA TYR A 276 20.94 -2.89 -1.34
C TYR A 276 21.57 -3.96 -0.43
N PHE A 277 21.65 -3.75 0.89
CA PHE A 277 22.30 -4.68 1.82
C PHE A 277 21.37 -5.13 2.95
N PRO A 278 21.58 -6.38 3.42
CA PRO A 278 20.90 -6.85 4.62
C PRO A 278 21.32 -6.04 5.85
N ILE A 279 20.33 -5.64 6.65
CA ILE A 279 20.54 -5.04 7.96
C ILE A 279 19.78 -5.83 9.02
N ASP A 280 20.04 -5.55 10.30
CA ASP A 280 19.33 -6.15 11.41
C ASP A 280 17.86 -5.72 11.42
N TRP A 281 17.01 -6.60 11.98
CA TRP A 281 15.57 -6.38 12.14
C TRP A 281 15.23 -5.28 13.17
#